data_11d0b567a3e47d67e73376411c15719f
#
_entry.id   11d0b567a3e47d67e73376411c15719f
#
_cell.length_a   1.000
_cell.length_b   1.000
_cell.length_c   1.000
_cell.angle_alpha   90.00
_cell.angle_beta   90.00
_cell.angle_gamma   90.00
#
_symmetry.space_group_name_H-M   'P 1'
#
loop_
_entity.id
_entity.type
_entity.pdbx_description
1 polymer ?
#
loop_
_entity_poly.entity_id
_entity_poly.type
_entity_poly.pdbx_seq_one_letter_code
_entity_poly.pdbx_strand_id
1 'polypeptide(L)'
;HMDKVKAEAEADLNNAKVEEVTDVNGLKAVKITFDSGLLFNTSSSELSAASKTNLDNLAKLMKKYSTCAIDAYGHTDNQGWRNSTAEQSAQKNLQLSQQRAESVVNYLKANGVASSQFKNVVGKGSSEPVADNTTQAGMQQNRRVEVFLYASEQMVKEAQQGTLN
;
A
#
# COMPACT_ATOMS: atom_id res chain seq x y z
N HIS A 1 -18.92 7.37 3.46
CA HIS A 1 -17.67 7.66 4.19
C HIS A 1 -16.44 7.30 3.34
N MET A 2 -16.38 6.09 2.79
CA MET A 2 -15.30 5.68 1.88
C MET A 2 -15.29 6.48 0.58
N ASP A 3 -16.41 6.98 0.12
CA ASP A 3 -16.46 7.85 -1.06
C ASP A 3 -15.71 9.16 -0.83
N LYS A 4 -15.78 9.71 0.37
CA LYS A 4 -15.01 10.90 0.75
C LYS A 4 -13.51 10.60 0.82
N VAL A 5 -13.13 9.46 1.38
CA VAL A 5 -11.74 9.01 1.45
C VAL A 5 -11.17 8.89 0.04
N LYS A 6 -11.91 8.25 -0.87
CA LYS A 6 -11.49 8.08 -2.27
C LYS A 6 -11.29 9.44 -2.95
N ALA A 7 -12.26 10.34 -2.83
CA ALA A 7 -12.21 11.66 -3.46
C ALA A 7 -11.02 12.48 -2.96
N GLU A 8 -10.76 12.47 -1.66
CA GLU A 8 -9.62 13.18 -1.08
C GLU A 8 -8.28 12.54 -1.50
N ALA A 9 -8.20 11.21 -1.56
CA ALA A 9 -6.99 10.53 -2.04
C ALA A 9 -6.70 10.91 -3.49
N GLU A 10 -7.70 10.91 -4.34
CA GLU A 10 -7.55 11.31 -5.75
C GLU A 10 -7.09 12.77 -5.89
N ALA A 11 -7.57 13.65 -5.02
CA ALA A 11 -7.21 15.08 -5.06
C ALA A 11 -5.79 15.33 -4.52
N ASP A 12 -5.37 14.61 -3.48
CA ASP A 12 -4.16 14.94 -2.72
C ASP A 12 -2.94 14.11 -3.09
N LEU A 13 -3.12 12.98 -3.76
CA LEU A 13 -2.02 12.09 -4.12
C LEU A 13 -1.69 12.17 -5.60
N ASN A 14 -0.40 12.37 -5.90
CA ASN A 14 0.13 12.40 -7.26
C ASN A 14 0.78 11.06 -7.59
N ASN A 15 0.70 10.64 -8.87
CA ASN A 15 1.36 9.42 -9.35
C ASN A 15 0.97 8.17 -8.57
N ALA A 16 -0.24 8.16 -8.03
CA ALA A 16 -0.83 7.01 -7.35
C ALA A 16 -2.15 6.67 -8.02
N LYS A 17 -2.44 5.39 -8.13
CA LYS A 17 -3.71 4.91 -8.65
C LYS A 17 -4.66 4.72 -7.49
N VAL A 18 -5.81 5.37 -7.53
CA VAL A 18 -6.83 5.29 -6.47
C VAL A 18 -8.06 4.58 -7.02
N GLU A 19 -8.46 3.49 -6.37
CA GLU A 19 -9.56 2.64 -6.83
C GLU A 19 -10.52 2.33 -5.68
N GLU A 20 -11.80 2.21 -5.99
CA GLU A 20 -12.77 1.65 -5.07
C GLU A 20 -12.76 0.13 -5.24
N VAL A 21 -12.67 -0.59 -4.12
CA VAL A 21 -12.73 -2.04 -4.09
C VAL A 21 -13.72 -2.47 -3.01
N THR A 22 -14.05 -3.76 -2.96
CA THR A 22 -14.93 -4.33 -1.94
C THR A 22 -14.08 -5.16 -0.98
N ASP A 23 -14.23 -4.92 0.32
CA ASP A 23 -13.49 -5.71 1.33
C ASP A 23 -14.13 -7.08 1.56
N VAL A 24 -13.53 -7.87 2.45
CA VAL A 24 -14.01 -9.24 2.75
C VAL A 24 -15.42 -9.28 3.34
N ASN A 25 -15.89 -8.15 3.87
CA ASN A 25 -17.23 -8.02 4.45
C ASN A 25 -18.25 -7.45 3.46
N GLY A 26 -17.88 -7.27 2.20
CA GLY A 26 -18.73 -6.68 1.17
C GLY A 26 -18.87 -5.17 1.26
N LEU A 27 -18.02 -4.50 2.04
CA LEU A 27 -18.04 -3.05 2.23
C LEU A 27 -17.05 -2.37 1.29
N LYS A 28 -17.34 -1.12 0.97
CA LYS A 28 -16.44 -0.30 0.15
C LYS A 28 -15.12 -0.05 0.87
N ALA A 29 -14.04 -0.18 0.12
CA ALA A 29 -12.69 0.14 0.57
C ALA A 29 -11.98 0.96 -0.51
N VAL A 30 -10.91 1.65 -0.15
CA VAL A 30 -10.10 2.42 -1.08
C VAL A 30 -8.74 1.73 -1.20
N LYS A 31 -8.37 1.42 -2.43
CA LYS A 31 -7.07 0.84 -2.78
C LYS A 31 -6.21 1.91 -3.44
N ILE A 32 -5.04 2.17 -2.87
CA ILE A 32 -4.08 3.13 -3.40
C ILE A 32 -2.84 2.36 -3.81
N THR A 33 -2.50 2.43 -5.10
CA THR A 33 -1.36 1.72 -5.66
C THR A 33 -0.25 2.72 -5.98
N PHE A 34 0.95 2.46 -5.44
CA PHE A 34 2.15 3.24 -5.71
C PHE A 34 3.14 2.40 -6.50
N ASP A 35 3.72 2.99 -7.55
CA ASP A 35 4.82 2.39 -8.29
C ASP A 35 6.07 2.35 -7.40
N SER A 36 6.65 1.17 -7.20
CA SER A 36 7.86 1.03 -6.38
C SER A 36 9.04 1.81 -6.92
N GLY A 37 9.13 1.99 -8.25
CA GLY A 37 10.18 2.78 -8.87
C GLY A 37 10.12 4.26 -8.51
N LEU A 38 8.93 4.76 -8.15
CA LEU A 38 8.75 6.13 -7.66
C LEU A 38 8.96 6.24 -6.15
N LEU A 39 8.65 5.19 -5.39
CA LEU A 39 8.77 5.17 -3.93
C LEU A 39 10.20 4.94 -3.45
N PHE A 40 10.93 4.06 -4.11
CA PHE A 40 12.20 3.55 -3.62
C PHE A 40 13.32 3.68 -4.63
N ASN A 41 14.54 3.75 -4.12
CA ASN A 41 15.75 3.59 -4.95
C ASN A 41 15.84 2.13 -5.44
N THR A 42 16.54 1.92 -6.56
CA THR A 42 16.68 0.58 -7.18
C THR A 42 17.17 -0.46 -6.16
N SER A 43 16.48 -1.60 -6.12
CA SER A 43 16.80 -2.73 -5.23
C SER A 43 16.88 -2.36 -3.73
N SER A 44 16.24 -1.25 -3.35
CA SER A 44 16.28 -0.71 -2.00
C SER A 44 14.88 -0.61 -1.41
N SER A 45 14.79 -0.62 -0.09
CA SER A 45 13.59 -0.28 0.67
C SER A 45 13.69 1.12 1.26
N GLU A 46 14.71 1.88 0.89
CA GLU A 46 14.86 3.28 1.30
C GLU A 46 13.98 4.18 0.45
N LEU A 47 13.13 4.97 1.10
CA LEU A 47 12.20 5.87 0.42
C LEU A 47 12.95 6.97 -0.31
N SER A 48 12.54 7.25 -1.55
CA SER A 48 13.08 8.37 -2.33
C SER A 48 12.59 9.70 -1.73
N ALA A 49 13.36 10.77 -1.94
CA ALA A 49 12.97 12.10 -1.49
C ALA A 49 11.64 12.56 -2.13
N ALA A 50 11.45 12.23 -3.40
CA ALA A 50 10.24 12.60 -4.15
C ALA A 50 8.98 11.93 -3.61
N SER A 51 9.09 10.71 -3.07
CA SER A 51 7.94 9.98 -2.54
C SER A 51 7.40 10.55 -1.24
N LYS A 52 8.25 11.25 -0.49
CA LYS A 52 7.89 11.73 0.87
C LYS A 52 6.74 12.73 0.85
N THR A 53 6.66 13.57 -0.18
CA THR A 53 5.54 14.51 -0.32
C THR A 53 4.21 13.78 -0.44
N ASN A 54 4.15 12.74 -1.28
CA ASN A 54 2.95 11.92 -1.43
C ASN A 54 2.61 11.19 -0.12
N LEU A 55 3.61 10.63 0.55
CA LEU A 55 3.40 9.91 1.80
C LEU A 55 3.01 10.86 2.93
N ASP A 56 3.49 12.10 2.92
CA ASP A 56 3.04 13.13 3.87
C ASP A 56 1.54 13.41 3.68
N ASN A 57 1.09 13.53 2.43
CA ASN A 57 -0.32 13.74 2.12
C ASN A 57 -1.17 12.53 2.49
N LEU A 58 -0.65 11.33 2.26
CA LEU A 58 -1.31 10.10 2.68
C LEU A 58 -1.44 10.03 4.21
N ALA A 59 -0.38 10.41 4.94
CA ALA A 59 -0.42 10.46 6.40
C ALA A 59 -1.51 11.43 6.90
N LYS A 60 -1.65 12.59 6.26
CA LYS A 60 -2.72 13.55 6.60
C LYS A 60 -4.11 12.95 6.41
N LEU A 61 -4.30 12.25 5.30
CA LEU A 61 -5.56 11.56 4.99
C LEU A 61 -5.88 10.50 6.05
N MET A 62 -4.90 9.68 6.40
CA MET A 62 -5.06 8.62 7.40
C MET A 62 -5.35 9.17 8.79
N LYS A 63 -4.71 10.28 9.16
CA LYS A 63 -4.97 10.94 10.45
C LYS A 63 -6.38 11.55 10.49
N LYS A 64 -6.85 12.09 9.38
CA LYS A 64 -8.21 12.63 9.27
C LYS A 64 -9.26 11.54 9.44
N TYR A 65 -9.01 10.38 8.84
CA TYR A 65 -9.90 9.21 8.93
C TYR A 65 -9.31 8.17 9.89
N SER A 66 -9.10 8.60 11.13
CA SER A 66 -8.35 7.85 12.15
C SER A 66 -9.01 6.55 12.59
N THR A 67 -10.29 6.35 12.29
CA THR A 67 -11.02 5.12 12.59
C THR A 67 -10.93 4.07 11.48
N CYS A 68 -10.40 4.43 10.30
CA CYS A 68 -10.16 3.47 9.23
C CYS A 68 -9.07 2.48 9.61
N ALA A 69 -9.23 1.24 9.20
CA ALA A 69 -8.17 0.25 9.22
C ALA A 69 -7.32 0.37 7.96
N ILE A 70 -6.04 0.04 8.06
CA ILE A 70 -5.06 0.19 6.98
C ILE A 70 -4.32 -1.12 6.80
N ASP A 71 -4.24 -1.60 5.55
CA ASP A 71 -3.36 -2.69 5.16
C ASP A 71 -2.35 -2.18 4.14
N ALA A 72 -1.13 -2.68 4.19
CA ALA A 72 -0.08 -2.38 3.22
C ALA A 72 0.54 -3.68 2.71
N TYR A 73 0.61 -3.82 1.39
CA TYR A 73 1.18 -5.00 0.74
C TYR A 73 2.25 -4.60 -0.25
N GLY A 74 3.45 -5.17 -0.10
CA GLY A 74 4.53 -4.98 -1.06
C GLY A 74 4.53 -6.11 -2.10
N HIS A 75 4.78 -5.75 -3.36
CA HIS A 75 4.83 -6.69 -4.48
C HIS A 75 6.05 -6.43 -5.35
N THR A 76 6.58 -7.49 -5.94
CA THR A 76 7.70 -7.43 -6.88
C THR A 76 7.30 -8.05 -8.22
N ASP A 77 8.14 -7.84 -9.24
CA ASP A 77 8.10 -8.70 -10.42
C ASP A 77 8.77 -10.05 -10.08
N ASN A 78 8.88 -10.92 -11.08
CA ASN A 78 9.51 -12.23 -10.88
C ASN A 78 10.95 -12.27 -11.38
N GLN A 79 11.60 -11.13 -11.57
CA GLN A 79 12.97 -11.05 -12.07
C GLN A 79 13.95 -11.69 -11.07
N GLY A 80 14.86 -12.50 -11.60
CA GLY A 80 15.90 -13.12 -10.80
C GLY A 80 16.95 -12.13 -10.33
N TRP A 81 17.54 -12.40 -9.20
CA TRP A 81 18.68 -11.65 -8.69
C TRP A 81 19.97 -12.21 -9.23
N ARG A 82 20.94 -11.33 -9.44
CA ARG A 82 22.28 -11.71 -9.94
C ARG A 82 22.93 -12.72 -8.98
N ASN A 83 23.55 -13.74 -9.56
CA ASN A 83 24.25 -14.81 -8.82
C ASN A 83 23.34 -15.55 -7.84
N SER A 84 22.06 -15.67 -8.15
CA SER A 84 21.07 -16.33 -7.31
C SER A 84 20.31 -17.39 -8.10
N THR A 85 19.94 -18.47 -7.43
CA THR A 85 19.00 -19.45 -7.98
C THR A 85 17.60 -18.85 -8.04
N ALA A 86 16.67 -19.52 -8.74
CA ALA A 86 15.26 -19.11 -8.77
C ALA A 86 14.67 -19.05 -7.36
N GLU A 87 14.99 -20.03 -6.53
CA GLU A 87 14.54 -20.11 -5.15
C GLU A 87 15.10 -18.99 -4.29
N GLN A 88 16.39 -18.69 -4.42
CA GLN A 88 17.04 -17.59 -3.72
C GLN A 88 16.45 -16.24 -4.17
N SER A 89 16.18 -16.08 -5.46
CA SER A 89 15.58 -14.86 -6.01
C SER A 89 14.17 -14.63 -5.46
N ALA A 90 13.37 -15.71 -5.36
CA ALA A 90 12.04 -15.65 -4.77
C ALA A 90 12.09 -15.20 -3.30
N GLN A 91 13.03 -15.73 -2.54
CA GLN A 91 13.25 -15.34 -1.15
C GLN A 91 13.67 -13.88 -1.01
N LYS A 92 14.58 -13.41 -1.87
CA LYS A 92 15.04 -12.02 -1.87
C LYS A 92 13.91 -11.06 -2.25
N ASN A 93 13.10 -11.43 -3.23
CA ASN A 93 11.93 -10.64 -3.63
C ASN A 93 10.91 -10.57 -2.50
N LEU A 94 10.65 -11.68 -1.83
CA LEU A 94 9.75 -11.71 -0.69
C LEU A 94 10.25 -10.80 0.43
N GLN A 95 11.52 -10.89 0.78
CA GLN A 95 12.13 -10.05 1.81
C GLN A 95 12.10 -8.57 1.44
N LEU A 96 12.45 -8.23 0.20
CA LEU A 96 12.44 -6.84 -0.27
C LEU A 96 11.02 -6.27 -0.22
N SER A 97 10.02 -7.04 -0.65
CA SER A 97 8.62 -6.58 -0.62
C SER A 97 8.13 -6.34 0.80
N GLN A 98 8.53 -7.17 1.76
CA GLN A 98 8.22 -6.97 3.17
C GLN A 98 8.88 -5.71 3.71
N GLN A 99 10.16 -5.52 3.43
CA GLN A 99 10.91 -4.33 3.86
C GLN A 99 10.32 -3.05 3.27
N ARG A 100 9.87 -3.10 2.02
CA ARG A 100 9.25 -1.94 1.35
C ARG A 100 7.90 -1.58 1.98
N ALA A 101 7.06 -2.56 2.25
CA ALA A 101 5.79 -2.34 2.94
C ALA A 101 6.04 -1.74 4.33
N GLU A 102 7.01 -2.27 5.07
CA GLU A 102 7.39 -1.76 6.39
C GLU A 102 7.94 -0.34 6.33
N SER A 103 8.74 -0.01 5.31
CA SER A 103 9.28 1.34 5.14
C SER A 103 8.17 2.38 4.95
N VAL A 104 7.17 2.06 4.15
CA VAL A 104 6.00 2.93 3.95
C VAL A 104 5.25 3.12 5.27
N VAL A 105 4.95 2.03 5.95
CA VAL A 105 4.20 2.06 7.22
C VAL A 105 4.98 2.81 8.30
N ASN A 106 6.27 2.56 8.42
CA ASN A 106 7.11 3.24 9.42
C ASN A 106 7.17 4.75 9.18
N TYR A 107 7.24 5.17 7.92
CA TYR A 107 7.20 6.58 7.56
C TYR A 107 5.87 7.23 7.94
N LEU A 108 4.75 6.55 7.66
CA LEU A 108 3.42 7.04 8.02
C LEU A 108 3.26 7.15 9.54
N LYS A 109 3.73 6.16 10.29
CA LYS A 109 3.72 6.20 11.76
C LYS A 109 4.57 7.36 12.30
N ALA A 110 5.74 7.57 11.72
CA ALA A 110 6.63 8.69 12.11
C ALA A 110 5.96 10.04 11.87
N ASN A 111 5.02 10.12 10.94
CA ASN A 111 4.24 11.33 10.64
C ASN A 111 2.90 11.39 11.37
N GLY A 112 2.71 10.57 12.39
CA GLY A 112 1.60 10.68 13.31
C GLY A 112 0.41 9.75 13.08
N VAL A 113 0.50 8.84 12.10
CA VAL A 113 -0.56 7.84 11.91
C VAL A 113 -0.47 6.81 13.03
N ALA A 114 -1.59 6.56 13.69
CA ALA A 114 -1.63 5.66 14.84
C ALA A 114 -1.30 4.22 14.46
N SER A 115 -0.42 3.59 15.21
CA SER A 115 -0.04 2.19 15.00
C SER A 115 -1.25 1.24 15.01
N SER A 116 -2.26 1.56 15.81
CA SER A 116 -3.47 0.75 15.93
C SER A 116 -4.32 0.70 14.67
N GLN A 117 -4.14 1.62 13.73
CA GLN A 117 -4.84 1.59 12.44
C GLN A 117 -4.32 0.49 11.52
N PHE A 118 -3.03 0.15 11.62
CA PHE A 118 -2.41 -0.82 10.73
C PHE A 118 -2.74 -2.24 11.16
N LYS A 119 -3.41 -3.00 10.29
CA LYS A 119 -3.85 -4.37 10.56
C LYS A 119 -2.95 -5.41 9.90
N ASN A 120 -2.62 -5.21 8.64
CA ASN A 120 -1.76 -6.13 7.89
C ASN A 120 -0.67 -5.34 7.18
N VAL A 121 0.58 -5.77 7.37
CA VAL A 121 1.75 -5.19 6.68
C VAL A 121 2.56 -6.38 6.18
N VAL A 122 2.38 -6.72 4.91
CA VAL A 122 2.87 -8.00 4.37
C VAL A 122 3.55 -7.81 3.03
N GLY A 123 4.70 -8.44 2.87
CA GLY A 123 5.35 -8.61 1.57
C GLY A 123 4.82 -9.86 0.88
N LYS A 124 4.41 -9.72 -0.36
CA LYS A 124 3.86 -10.81 -1.19
C LYS A 124 4.87 -11.33 -2.21
N GLY A 125 6.02 -10.66 -2.36
CA GLY A 125 6.99 -11.01 -3.40
C GLY A 125 6.34 -10.96 -4.78
N SER A 126 6.60 -11.96 -5.60
CA SER A 126 6.06 -12.05 -6.97
C SER A 126 4.78 -12.90 -7.08
N SER A 127 4.16 -13.26 -5.95
CA SER A 127 3.05 -14.22 -5.92
C SER A 127 1.72 -13.69 -6.48
N GLU A 128 1.56 -12.37 -6.58
CA GLU A 128 0.30 -11.75 -7.02
C GLU A 128 0.53 -10.73 -8.13
N PRO A 129 0.89 -11.17 -9.35
CA PRO A 129 1.11 -10.25 -10.45
C PRO A 129 -0.19 -9.62 -10.93
N VAL A 130 -0.13 -8.36 -11.36
CA VAL A 130 -1.25 -7.65 -11.99
C VAL A 130 -1.02 -7.47 -13.49
N ALA A 131 0.17 -7.81 -13.98
CA ALA A 131 0.55 -7.65 -15.38
C ALA A 131 1.54 -8.75 -15.78
N ASP A 132 1.87 -8.80 -17.07
CA ASP A 132 2.77 -9.80 -17.64
C ASP A 132 4.22 -9.54 -17.23
N ASN A 133 4.85 -10.52 -16.58
CA ASN A 133 6.26 -10.45 -16.17
C ASN A 133 7.24 -10.69 -17.32
N THR A 134 6.76 -10.96 -18.53
CA THR A 134 7.63 -11.15 -19.70
C THR A 134 7.95 -9.83 -20.42
N THR A 135 7.30 -8.74 -20.05
CA THR A 135 7.54 -7.41 -20.62
C THR A 135 8.06 -6.45 -19.56
N GLN A 136 8.85 -5.46 -19.96
CA GLN A 136 9.36 -4.44 -19.04
C GLN A 136 8.20 -3.63 -18.43
N ALA A 137 7.22 -3.26 -19.26
CA ALA A 137 6.05 -2.51 -18.80
C ALA A 137 5.24 -3.31 -17.77
N GLY A 138 5.06 -4.61 -18.01
CA GLY A 138 4.34 -5.49 -17.09
C GLY A 138 5.08 -5.68 -15.77
N MET A 139 6.40 -5.90 -15.84
CA MET A 139 7.23 -6.01 -14.63
C MET A 139 7.16 -4.73 -13.80
N GLN A 140 7.17 -3.56 -14.43
CA GLN A 140 7.05 -2.28 -13.72
C GLN A 140 5.72 -2.18 -12.98
N GLN A 141 4.62 -2.61 -13.59
CA GLN A 141 3.31 -2.62 -12.94
C GLN A 141 3.26 -3.58 -11.76
N ASN A 142 3.98 -4.69 -11.83
CA ASN A 142 4.05 -5.66 -10.74
C ASN A 142 4.87 -5.16 -9.54
N ARG A 143 5.86 -4.30 -9.78
CA ARG A 143 6.66 -3.65 -8.71
C ARG A 143 5.85 -2.51 -8.09
N ARG A 144 5.11 -2.81 -7.04
CA ARG A 144 4.18 -1.85 -6.44
C ARG A 144 4.02 -2.07 -4.93
N VAL A 145 3.53 -1.03 -4.27
CA VAL A 145 3.01 -1.14 -2.91
C VAL A 145 1.53 -0.74 -2.95
N GLU A 146 0.69 -1.60 -2.42
CA GLU A 146 -0.75 -1.36 -2.34
C GLU A 146 -1.12 -1.03 -0.90
N VAL A 147 -1.86 0.06 -0.73
CA VAL A 147 -2.36 0.49 0.56
C VAL A 147 -3.88 0.50 0.52
N PHE A 148 -4.50 -0.17 1.47
CA PHE A 148 -5.96 -0.25 1.57
C PHE A 148 -6.43 0.50 2.80
N LEU A 149 -7.44 1.35 2.61
CA LEU A 149 -8.18 1.97 3.71
C LEU A 149 -9.60 1.39 3.70
N TYR A 150 -10.03 0.83 4.82
CA TYR A 150 -11.33 0.19 4.91
C TYR A 150 -11.95 0.42 6.29
N ALA A 151 -13.24 0.11 6.41
CA ALA A 151 -13.95 0.28 7.66
C ALA A 151 -13.39 -0.67 8.72
N SER A 152 -12.94 -0.11 9.85
CA SER A 152 -12.53 -0.90 11.00
C SER A 152 -13.77 -1.53 11.66
N GLU A 153 -13.55 -2.50 12.55
CA GLU A 153 -14.62 -3.07 13.36
C GLU A 153 -15.36 -1.98 14.14
N GLN A 154 -14.63 -1.00 14.64
CA GLN A 154 -15.22 0.13 15.36
C GLN A 154 -16.13 0.95 14.46
N MET A 155 -15.72 1.27 13.23
CA MET A 155 -16.55 2.01 12.28
C MET A 155 -17.82 1.25 11.92
N VAL A 156 -17.72 -0.04 11.69
CA VAL A 156 -18.89 -0.89 11.39
C VAL A 156 -19.86 -0.88 12.56
N LYS A 157 -19.34 -1.01 13.76
CA LYS A 157 -20.13 -0.99 14.99
C LYS A 157 -20.83 0.34 15.20
N GLU A 158 -20.12 1.45 15.00
CA GLU A 158 -20.68 2.80 15.12
C GLU A 158 -21.76 3.05 14.06
N ALA A 159 -21.56 2.61 12.83
CA ALA A 159 -22.57 2.73 11.77
C ALA A 159 -23.83 1.93 12.11
N GLN A 160 -23.70 0.72 12.66
CA GLN A 160 -24.81 -0.10 13.09
C GLN A 160 -25.58 0.55 14.25
N GLN A 161 -24.91 1.32 15.10
CA GLN A 161 -25.51 2.05 16.21
C GLN A 161 -26.07 3.42 15.78
N GLY A 162 -25.87 3.81 14.51
CA GLY A 162 -26.32 5.10 13.98
C GLY A 162 -25.51 6.30 14.46
N THR A 163 -24.28 6.08 14.97
CA THR A 163 -23.42 7.15 15.50
C THR A 163 -22.37 7.65 14.53
N LEU A 164 -22.15 6.95 13.40
CA LEU A 164 -21.22 7.34 12.35
C LEU A 164 -21.91 8.19 11.29
N ASN A 165 -21.35 9.35 11.01
CA ASN A 165 -21.84 10.26 9.97
C ASN A 165 -21.03 10.14 8.67
#